data_502277c01b66c423fd341a5ea5f02505
#
_entry.id   502277c01b66c423fd341a5ea5f02505
#
_cell.length_a   1.000
_cell.length_b   1.000
_cell.length_c   1.000
_cell.angle_alpha   90.00
_cell.angle_beta   90.00
_cell.angle_gamma   90.00
#
_symmetry.space_group_name_H-M   'P 1'
#
loop_
_entity.id
_entity.type
_entity.pdbx_description
1 polymer ?
#
loop_
_entity_poly.entity_id
_entity_poly.type
_entity_poly.pdbx_seq_one_letter_code
_entity_poly.pdbx_strand_id
1 'polypeptide(L)'
;LPIYGDTGNSAADSGNAANSAHSRLWLPLVKRVRQPFLGCWALPGGDLRSDRSLEQSAYAALESTTDLHPRYLEQLYTFGGPTRSHGGLPMVSVVYWALVGQTEAAGFEDGDNVRWFPEDELPELAFDHRQIIDYALLRLRSKIEYSDVATRLLGPTFTLRQLHGVYEAIGGEPLDLANFRRKMLASGDLEDTGEKMREGRQRPATVYRYIPKRPVEN
;
A
#
# COMPACT_ATOMS: atom_id res chain seq x y z
N LEU A 1 2.54 0.49 -0.99
CA LEU A 1 1.57 -0.58 -0.71
C LEU A 1 0.33 -0.36 -1.56
N PRO A 2 0.09 -1.13 -2.62
CA PRO A 2 -1.18 -1.09 -3.32
C PRO A 2 -2.22 -1.90 -2.56
N ILE A 3 -3.47 -1.43 -2.61
CA ILE A 3 -4.62 -2.20 -2.17
C ILE A 3 -5.23 -2.82 -3.41
N TYR A 4 -5.11 -4.12 -3.53
CA TYR A 4 -5.77 -4.89 -4.57
C TYR A 4 -7.05 -5.48 -3.99
N GLY A 5 -8.20 -5.03 -4.46
CA GLY A 5 -9.45 -5.74 -4.27
C GLY A 5 -9.53 -6.79 -5.37
N ASP A 6 -9.52 -8.06 -4.99
CA ASP A 6 -9.72 -9.16 -5.93
C ASP A 6 -11.13 -9.08 -6.54
N THR A 7 -11.23 -8.48 -7.72
CA THR A 7 -12.39 -8.65 -8.59
C THR A 7 -12.13 -9.90 -9.41
N GLY A 8 -12.45 -11.07 -8.81
CA GLY A 8 -12.26 -12.36 -9.44
C GLY A 8 -12.70 -12.38 -10.90
N ASN A 9 -11.73 -12.56 -11.78
CA ASN A 9 -11.92 -13.08 -13.11
C ASN A 9 -11.00 -14.29 -13.29
N SER A 10 -11.37 -15.41 -12.70
CA SER A 10 -10.93 -16.71 -13.15
C SER A 10 -12.17 -17.56 -13.36
N ALA A 11 -12.39 -17.95 -14.59
CA ALA A 11 -13.43 -18.89 -14.97
C ALA A 11 -13.17 -20.26 -14.33
N ALA A 12 -14.26 -20.89 -13.87
CA ALA A 12 -14.41 -22.27 -13.40
C ALA A 12 -13.88 -22.61 -12.00
N ASP A 13 -14.71 -22.50 -10.96
CA ASP A 13 -15.26 -23.70 -10.33
C ASP A 13 -16.54 -23.39 -9.52
N SER A 14 -17.52 -24.29 -9.65
CA SER A 14 -18.84 -24.23 -9.02
C SER A 14 -18.76 -24.68 -7.57
N GLY A 15 -19.12 -23.83 -6.61
CA GLY A 15 -19.23 -24.21 -5.21
C GLY A 15 -19.50 -23.04 -4.28
N ASN A 16 -20.76 -22.75 -4.07
CA ASN A 16 -21.40 -21.97 -3.02
C ASN A 16 -20.54 -21.66 -1.79
N ALA A 17 -19.97 -20.45 -1.74
CA ALA A 17 -19.62 -19.76 -0.51
C ALA A 17 -19.71 -18.26 -0.79
N ALA A 18 -20.52 -17.54 -0.02
CA ALA A 18 -20.55 -16.08 -0.01
C ALA A 18 -19.19 -15.58 0.46
N ASN A 19 -18.26 -15.45 -0.48
CA ASN A 19 -16.90 -14.98 -0.24
C ASN A 19 -16.96 -13.45 -0.19
N SER A 20 -17.00 -12.89 1.00
CA SER A 20 -16.63 -11.51 1.23
C SER A 20 -15.13 -11.40 0.86
N ALA A 21 -14.83 -11.02 -0.38
CA ALA A 21 -13.49 -10.72 -0.80
C ALA A 21 -13.00 -9.55 0.04
N HIS A 22 -12.24 -9.84 1.07
CA HIS A 22 -11.60 -8.82 1.91
C HIS A 22 -10.52 -8.14 1.05
N SER A 23 -10.56 -6.83 1.01
CA SER A 23 -9.49 -6.05 0.41
C SER A 23 -8.20 -6.32 1.18
N ARG A 24 -7.09 -6.56 0.48
CA ARG A 24 -5.77 -6.88 1.07
C ARG A 24 -4.75 -5.84 0.67
N LEU A 25 -3.75 -5.65 1.51
CA LEU A 25 -2.54 -4.92 1.16
C LEU A 25 -1.57 -5.85 0.43
N TRP A 26 -0.95 -5.31 -0.60
CA TRP A 26 0.04 -6.05 -1.38
C TRP A 26 1.37 -5.29 -1.40
N LEU A 27 2.47 -6.01 -1.44
CA LEU A 27 3.81 -5.45 -1.49
C LEU A 27 4.57 -6.00 -2.69
N PRO A 28 5.22 -5.14 -3.49
CA PRO A 28 6.18 -5.61 -4.49
C PRO A 28 7.46 -6.04 -3.77
N LEU A 29 7.89 -7.26 -4.03
CA LEU A 29 9.17 -7.77 -3.56
C LEU A 29 10.05 -8.10 -4.77
N VAL A 30 11.36 -7.96 -4.57
CA VAL A 30 12.37 -8.28 -5.57
C VAL A 30 13.19 -9.49 -5.14
N LYS A 31 13.50 -10.37 -6.06
CA LYS A 31 14.34 -11.53 -5.81
C LYS A 31 15.81 -11.14 -5.89
N ARG A 32 16.56 -11.42 -4.85
CA ARG A 32 17.99 -11.07 -4.79
C ARG A 32 18.81 -11.92 -5.74
N VAL A 33 19.63 -11.25 -6.54
CA VAL A 33 20.53 -11.88 -7.52
C VAL A 33 22.00 -11.89 -7.07
N ARG A 34 22.28 -11.44 -5.81
CA ARG A 34 23.63 -11.34 -5.24
C ARG A 34 23.65 -11.82 -3.80
N GLN A 35 24.81 -12.29 -3.35
CA GLN A 35 25.07 -12.56 -1.92
C GLN A 35 25.13 -11.24 -1.13
N PRO A 36 24.84 -11.26 0.18
CA PRO A 36 24.21 -12.36 0.92
C PRO A 36 22.74 -12.51 0.55
N PHE A 37 22.12 -13.64 0.91
CA PHE A 37 20.72 -13.97 0.65
C PHE A 37 20.33 -14.09 -0.84
N LEU A 38 21.24 -14.63 -1.67
CA LEU A 38 20.95 -14.94 -3.08
C LEU A 38 19.68 -15.80 -3.20
N GLY A 39 18.73 -15.39 -4.03
CA GLY A 39 17.46 -16.08 -4.26
C GLY A 39 16.35 -15.77 -3.28
N CYS A 40 16.63 -15.12 -2.13
CA CYS A 40 15.59 -14.66 -1.20
C CYS A 40 14.87 -13.41 -1.72
N TRP A 41 13.65 -13.26 -1.28
CA TRP A 41 12.86 -12.04 -1.57
C TRP A 41 13.26 -10.89 -0.65
N ALA A 42 13.16 -9.67 -1.15
CA ALA A 42 13.58 -8.46 -0.45
C ALA A 42 12.69 -7.27 -0.86
N LEU A 43 12.66 -6.24 -0.02
CA LEU A 43 12.10 -4.96 -0.42
C LEU A 43 12.93 -4.33 -1.54
N PRO A 44 12.32 -3.63 -2.51
CA PRO A 44 13.04 -2.82 -3.47
C PRO A 44 13.96 -1.82 -2.77
N GLY A 45 15.15 -1.63 -3.27
CA GLY A 45 16.10 -0.69 -2.70
C GLY A 45 17.38 -0.60 -3.52
N GLY A 46 18.20 0.39 -3.19
CA GLY A 46 19.46 0.66 -3.88
C GLY A 46 20.43 1.41 -2.99
N ASP A 47 21.64 1.58 -3.48
CA ASP A 47 22.67 2.33 -2.79
C ASP A 47 22.42 3.83 -2.87
N LEU A 48 22.86 4.56 -1.82
CA LEU A 48 22.86 6.01 -1.82
C LEU A 48 23.85 6.52 -2.89
N ARG A 49 23.37 7.44 -3.70
CA ARG A 49 24.19 8.10 -4.72
C ARG A 49 24.49 9.55 -4.34
N SER A 50 25.69 9.99 -4.67
CA SER A 50 26.14 11.36 -4.38
C SER A 50 25.48 12.45 -5.25
N ASP A 51 24.86 12.03 -6.37
CA ASP A 51 24.21 12.91 -7.36
C ASP A 51 22.68 13.06 -7.14
N ARG A 52 22.14 12.45 -6.07
CA ARG A 52 20.70 12.44 -5.79
C ARG A 52 20.41 12.63 -4.31
N SER A 53 19.24 13.22 -4.01
CA SER A 53 18.71 13.23 -2.65
C SER A 53 18.27 11.81 -2.21
N LEU A 54 18.04 11.64 -0.91
CA LEU A 54 17.50 10.38 -0.37
C LEU A 54 16.17 10.01 -0.99
N GLU A 55 15.28 10.99 -1.13
CA GLU A 55 13.95 10.80 -1.74
C GLU A 55 14.06 10.42 -3.22
N GLN A 56 14.89 11.13 -3.99
CA GLN A 56 15.16 10.81 -5.39
C GLN A 56 15.78 9.43 -5.56
N SER A 57 16.64 9.00 -4.64
CA SER A 57 17.25 7.67 -4.64
C SER A 57 16.20 6.58 -4.36
N ALA A 58 15.31 6.82 -3.39
CA ALA A 58 14.22 5.89 -3.07
C ALA A 58 13.22 5.75 -4.23
N TYR A 59 12.85 6.88 -4.84
CA TYR A 59 11.97 6.89 -6.02
C TYR A 59 12.59 6.11 -7.19
N ALA A 60 13.85 6.42 -7.54
CA ALA A 60 14.55 5.75 -8.63
C ALA A 60 14.77 4.24 -8.37
N ALA A 61 15.00 3.84 -7.12
CA ALA A 61 15.10 2.42 -6.76
C ALA A 61 13.77 1.69 -6.95
N LEU A 62 12.66 2.30 -6.56
CA LEU A 62 11.32 1.73 -6.77
C LEU A 62 11.00 1.63 -8.26
N GLU A 63 11.14 2.73 -9.00
CA GLU A 63 10.89 2.81 -10.44
C GLU A 63 11.70 1.78 -11.22
N SER A 64 13.01 1.71 -11.00
CA SER A 64 13.91 0.81 -11.75
C SER A 64 13.66 -0.68 -11.46
N THR A 65 13.04 -1.01 -10.34
CA THR A 65 12.81 -2.40 -9.93
C THR A 65 11.37 -2.85 -10.15
N THR A 66 10.40 -1.94 -10.12
CA THR A 66 8.98 -2.28 -10.16
C THR A 66 8.19 -1.53 -11.24
N ASP A 67 8.80 -0.60 -11.94
CA ASP A 67 8.15 0.32 -12.89
C ASP A 67 6.95 1.09 -12.28
N LEU A 68 6.94 1.26 -10.96
CA LEU A 68 5.91 2.00 -10.24
C LEU A 68 6.31 3.46 -10.08
N HIS A 69 5.37 4.36 -10.36
CA HIS A 69 5.53 5.82 -10.26
C HIS A 69 4.58 6.40 -9.20
N PRO A 70 4.85 6.19 -7.90
CA PRO A 70 3.94 6.61 -6.85
C PRO A 70 3.84 8.13 -6.78
N ARG A 71 2.63 8.65 -6.62
CA ARG A 71 2.37 10.07 -6.37
C ARG A 71 2.71 10.49 -4.94
N TYR A 72 2.83 9.54 -4.04
CA TYR A 72 3.13 9.77 -2.64
C TYR A 72 4.31 8.91 -2.21
N LEU A 73 5.35 9.56 -1.74
CA LEU A 73 6.53 8.96 -1.14
C LEU A 73 6.86 9.73 0.14
N GLU A 74 6.95 9.03 1.26
CA GLU A 74 7.28 9.62 2.56
C GLU A 74 8.33 8.77 3.25
N GLN A 75 9.27 9.41 3.95
CA GLN A 75 10.21 8.68 4.77
C GLN A 75 9.48 7.98 5.93
N LEU A 76 9.64 6.67 6.00
CA LEU A 76 9.05 5.85 7.05
C LEU A 76 9.89 5.93 8.33
N TYR A 77 11.14 5.50 8.23
CA TYR A 77 12.07 5.41 9.35
C TYR A 77 13.49 5.12 8.87
N THR A 78 14.46 5.27 9.79
CA THR A 78 15.86 4.92 9.54
C THR A 78 16.25 3.72 10.41
N PHE A 79 16.68 2.63 9.76
CA PHE A 79 17.09 1.39 10.41
C PHE A 79 18.61 1.29 10.41
N GLY A 80 19.23 1.15 11.58
CA GLY A 80 20.69 1.16 11.76
C GLY A 80 21.16 0.24 12.88
N GLY A 81 20.48 -0.89 13.09
CA GLY A 81 20.87 -1.85 14.15
C GLY A 81 22.24 -2.50 13.91
N PRO A 82 22.98 -2.86 14.97
CA PRO A 82 24.35 -3.39 14.86
C PRO A 82 24.44 -4.74 14.14
N THR A 83 23.36 -5.50 14.13
CA THR A 83 23.29 -6.83 13.50
C THR A 83 22.90 -6.80 12.03
N ARG A 84 22.48 -5.64 11.50
CA ARG A 84 21.97 -5.52 10.12
C ARG A 84 22.99 -5.90 9.04
N SER A 85 24.26 -5.62 9.29
CA SER A 85 25.33 -5.83 8.31
C SER A 85 25.77 -7.29 8.16
N HIS A 86 25.24 -8.23 8.96
CA HIS A 86 25.61 -9.65 8.96
C HIS A 86 27.15 -9.85 8.97
N GLY A 87 27.87 -9.08 9.79
CA GLY A 87 29.32 -9.15 9.92
C GLY A 87 30.11 -8.28 8.93
N GLY A 88 29.43 -7.53 8.06
CA GLY A 88 30.05 -6.53 7.20
C GLY A 88 30.20 -5.15 7.86
N LEU A 89 30.44 -4.12 7.05
CA LEU A 89 30.49 -2.74 7.54
C LEU A 89 29.12 -2.32 8.12
N PRO A 90 29.09 -1.47 9.15
CA PRO A 90 27.84 -0.93 9.68
C PRO A 90 26.97 -0.35 8.57
N MET A 91 25.72 -0.77 8.54
CA MET A 91 24.77 -0.38 7.49
C MET A 91 23.59 0.40 8.07
N VAL A 92 23.28 1.52 7.43
CA VAL A 92 22.08 2.31 7.72
C VAL A 92 21.18 2.29 6.48
N SER A 93 19.89 2.02 6.67
CA SER A 93 18.90 2.12 5.61
C SER A 93 17.87 3.18 5.97
N VAL A 94 17.72 4.16 5.10
CA VAL A 94 16.63 5.12 5.16
C VAL A 94 15.49 4.54 4.33
N VAL A 95 14.39 4.19 4.99
CA VAL A 95 13.26 3.53 4.36
C VAL A 95 12.18 4.54 4.03
N TYR A 96 11.69 4.47 2.83
CA TYR A 96 10.53 5.21 2.34
C TYR A 96 9.36 4.26 2.11
N TRP A 97 8.16 4.75 2.30
CA TRP A 97 6.97 4.05 1.88
C TRP A 97 6.25 4.83 0.79
N ALA A 98 5.68 4.11 -0.15
CA ALA A 98 4.84 4.63 -1.20
C ALA A 98 3.45 4.01 -1.09
N LEU A 99 2.42 4.80 -1.27
CA LEU A 99 1.05 4.32 -1.37
C LEU A 99 0.65 4.39 -2.84
N VAL A 100 0.28 3.25 -3.39
CA VAL A 100 -0.04 3.09 -4.81
C VAL A 100 -1.46 2.54 -4.91
N GLY A 101 -2.33 3.26 -5.60
CA GLY A 101 -3.69 2.82 -5.85
C GLY A 101 -3.76 1.73 -6.92
N GLN A 102 -4.89 1.04 -6.98
CA GLN A 102 -5.11 -0.04 -7.95
C GLN A 102 -4.89 0.39 -9.40
N THR A 103 -5.29 1.60 -9.75
CA THR A 103 -5.12 2.15 -11.11
C THR A 103 -3.64 2.37 -11.46
N GLU A 104 -2.84 2.80 -10.49
CA GLU A 104 -1.40 3.01 -10.67
C GLU A 104 -0.64 1.67 -10.72
N ALA A 105 -1.15 0.66 -10.02
CA ALA A 105 -0.58 -0.69 -10.01
C ALA A 105 -1.03 -1.54 -11.22
N ALA A 106 -2.04 -1.13 -11.98
CA ALA A 106 -2.65 -1.92 -13.06
C ALA A 106 -1.70 -2.24 -14.23
N GLY A 107 -0.62 -1.48 -14.37
CA GLY A 107 0.40 -1.72 -15.39
C GLY A 107 1.53 -2.67 -14.95
N PHE A 108 1.54 -3.07 -13.68
CA PHE A 108 2.59 -3.96 -13.16
C PHE A 108 2.28 -5.41 -13.54
N GLU A 109 3.26 -6.07 -14.12
CA GLU A 109 3.21 -7.50 -14.39
C GLU A 109 4.23 -8.24 -13.54
N ASP A 110 3.81 -9.37 -12.95
CA ASP A 110 4.73 -10.25 -12.23
C ASP A 110 5.81 -10.78 -13.18
N GLY A 111 7.05 -10.66 -12.73
CA GLY A 111 8.22 -11.16 -13.44
C GLY A 111 8.96 -12.21 -12.62
N ASP A 112 10.02 -12.79 -13.21
CA ASP A 112 10.83 -13.81 -12.53
C ASP A 112 11.48 -13.29 -11.24
N ASN A 113 11.83 -12.01 -11.21
CA ASN A 113 12.56 -11.37 -10.12
C ASN A 113 11.77 -10.29 -9.38
N VAL A 114 10.53 -10.02 -9.75
CA VAL A 114 9.65 -9.04 -9.10
C VAL A 114 8.24 -9.58 -9.06
N ARG A 115 7.63 -9.61 -7.88
CA ARG A 115 6.25 -10.08 -7.70
C ARG A 115 5.53 -9.32 -6.61
N TRP A 116 4.20 -9.27 -6.71
CA TRP A 116 3.33 -8.83 -5.66
C TRP A 116 3.03 -9.96 -4.68
N PHE A 117 3.10 -9.65 -3.40
CA PHE A 117 2.72 -10.57 -2.33
C PHE A 117 1.71 -9.91 -1.40
N PRO A 118 0.65 -10.62 -1.01
CA PRO A 118 -0.24 -10.14 0.03
C PRO A 118 0.51 -10.04 1.36
N GLU A 119 0.17 -9.08 2.18
CA GLU A 119 0.89 -8.77 3.42
C GLU A 119 0.86 -9.90 4.45
N ASP A 120 -0.17 -10.73 4.40
CA ASP A 120 -0.41 -11.90 5.25
C ASP A 120 0.21 -13.21 4.69
N GLU A 121 0.73 -13.20 3.46
CA GLU A 121 1.33 -14.36 2.78
C GLU A 121 2.75 -14.06 2.28
N LEU A 122 3.53 -13.29 3.04
CA LEU A 122 4.89 -12.94 2.66
C LEU A 122 5.83 -14.16 2.72
N PRO A 123 6.68 -14.33 1.70
CA PRO A 123 7.72 -15.35 1.72
C PRO A 123 8.81 -15.05 2.76
N GLU A 124 9.77 -15.95 2.89
CA GLU A 124 10.99 -15.67 3.66
C GLU A 124 11.75 -14.48 3.03
N LEU A 125 12.06 -13.49 3.86
CA LEU A 125 12.67 -12.24 3.42
C LEU A 125 14.14 -12.16 3.83
N ALA A 126 14.94 -11.55 2.95
CA ALA A 126 16.33 -11.23 3.23
C ALA A 126 16.46 -10.19 4.35
N PHE A 127 17.56 -10.26 5.09
CA PHE A 127 17.91 -9.30 6.14
C PHE A 127 16.82 -9.15 7.22
N ASP A 128 16.59 -7.91 7.63
CA ASP A 128 15.54 -7.50 8.57
C ASP A 128 14.30 -6.93 7.85
N HIS A 129 14.11 -7.26 6.56
CA HIS A 129 13.02 -6.68 5.77
C HIS A 129 11.63 -7.02 6.32
N ARG A 130 11.46 -8.16 7.00
CA ARG A 130 10.22 -8.48 7.72
C ARG A 130 9.92 -7.45 8.81
N GLN A 131 10.93 -7.08 9.60
CA GLN A 131 10.76 -6.07 10.66
C GLN A 131 10.41 -4.69 10.09
N ILE A 132 10.98 -4.35 8.92
CA ILE A 132 10.65 -3.10 8.21
C ILE A 132 9.19 -3.09 7.79
N ILE A 133 8.69 -4.20 7.24
CA ILE A 133 7.28 -4.33 6.81
C ILE A 133 6.35 -4.25 8.02
N ASP A 134 6.63 -5.00 9.08
CA ASP A 134 5.81 -5.00 10.30
C ASP A 134 5.72 -3.59 10.90
N TYR A 135 6.83 -2.84 10.91
CA TYR A 135 6.86 -1.45 11.35
C TYR A 135 6.04 -0.54 10.41
N ALA A 136 6.14 -0.73 9.09
CA ALA A 136 5.37 0.03 8.10
C ALA A 136 3.86 -0.18 8.28
N LEU A 137 3.43 -1.42 8.48
CA LEU A 137 2.02 -1.75 8.71
C LEU A 137 1.51 -1.14 10.02
N LEU A 138 2.30 -1.20 11.09
CA LEU A 138 1.96 -0.55 12.36
C LEU A 138 1.77 0.97 12.18
N ARG A 139 2.68 1.61 11.47
CA ARG A 139 2.62 3.05 11.18
C ARG A 139 1.43 3.40 10.29
N LEU A 140 1.13 2.59 9.29
CA LEU A 140 -0.01 2.79 8.40
C LEU A 140 -1.33 2.68 9.17
N ARG A 141 -1.48 1.66 10.01
CA ARG A 141 -2.65 1.46 10.87
C ARG A 141 -2.86 2.64 11.82
N SER A 142 -1.80 3.15 12.42
CA SER A 142 -1.90 4.33 13.29
C SER A 142 -2.27 5.62 12.53
N LYS A 143 -1.84 5.77 11.29
CA LYS A 143 -2.16 6.96 10.47
C LYS A 143 -3.58 6.97 9.91
N ILE A 144 -4.18 5.81 9.64
CA ILE A 144 -5.50 5.74 9.00
C ILE A 144 -6.60 6.38 9.86
N GLU A 145 -6.43 6.40 11.17
CA GLU A 145 -7.43 6.97 12.09
C GLU A 145 -7.49 8.51 12.05
N TYR A 146 -6.39 9.16 11.64
CA TYR A 146 -6.21 10.61 11.83
C TYR A 146 -5.82 11.36 10.54
N SER A 147 -5.73 10.68 9.39
CA SER A 147 -5.23 11.31 8.17
C SER A 147 -5.97 10.87 6.90
N ASP A 148 -5.74 11.62 5.83
CA ASP A 148 -6.23 11.34 4.48
C ASP A 148 -5.51 10.17 3.78
N VAL A 149 -4.67 9.43 4.47
CA VAL A 149 -3.85 8.34 3.91
C VAL A 149 -4.70 7.31 3.15
N ALA A 150 -5.86 6.95 3.70
CA ALA A 150 -6.77 6.02 3.04
C ALA A 150 -7.29 6.53 1.69
N THR A 151 -7.52 7.84 1.58
CA THR A 151 -8.03 8.44 0.34
C THR A 151 -6.97 8.52 -0.75
N ARG A 152 -5.68 8.58 -0.36
CA ARG A 152 -4.55 8.58 -1.31
C ARG A 152 -4.43 7.28 -2.11
N LEU A 153 -4.95 6.19 -1.57
CA LEU A 153 -4.99 4.88 -2.23
C LEU A 153 -6.12 4.76 -3.26
N LEU A 154 -7.09 5.67 -3.23
CA LEU A 154 -8.30 5.60 -4.05
C LEU A 154 -8.31 6.57 -5.23
N GLY A 155 -7.37 7.49 -5.28
CA GLY A 155 -7.41 8.57 -6.27
C GLY A 155 -8.30 9.75 -5.85
N PRO A 156 -8.58 10.72 -6.76
CA PRO A 156 -9.22 11.98 -6.41
C PRO A 156 -10.69 11.83 -6.03
N THR A 157 -11.36 10.80 -6.52
CA THR A 157 -12.79 10.51 -6.26
C THR A 157 -12.99 9.03 -6.00
N PHE A 158 -13.94 8.69 -5.14
CA PHE A 158 -14.19 7.31 -4.71
C PHE A 158 -15.61 7.14 -4.15
N THR A 159 -16.05 5.90 -4.04
CA THR A 159 -17.28 5.55 -3.32
C THR A 159 -16.99 5.22 -1.85
N LEU A 160 -17.98 5.35 -0.97
CA LEU A 160 -17.82 4.93 0.44
C LEU A 160 -17.53 3.42 0.58
N ARG A 161 -17.91 2.62 -0.39
CA ARG A 161 -17.58 1.19 -0.41
C ARG A 161 -16.11 0.96 -0.69
N GLN A 162 -15.54 1.67 -1.66
CA GLN A 162 -14.10 1.63 -1.94
C GLN A 162 -13.30 2.10 -0.73
N LEU A 163 -13.70 3.21 -0.11
CA LEU A 163 -13.06 3.71 1.10
C LEU A 163 -13.15 2.71 2.26
N HIS A 164 -14.30 2.07 2.45
CA HIS A 164 -14.50 1.00 3.43
C HIS A 164 -13.53 -0.16 3.23
N GLY A 165 -13.40 -0.65 1.98
CA GLY A 165 -12.45 -1.72 1.66
C GLY A 165 -10.99 -1.34 1.97
N VAL A 166 -10.61 -0.08 1.77
CA VAL A 166 -9.28 0.43 2.16
C VAL A 166 -9.07 0.35 3.67
N TYR A 167 -10.07 0.77 4.46
CA TYR A 167 -9.99 0.71 5.91
C TYR A 167 -9.92 -0.73 6.43
N GLU A 168 -10.68 -1.66 5.83
CA GLU A 168 -10.59 -3.08 6.16
C GLU A 168 -9.22 -3.66 5.82
N ALA A 169 -8.70 -3.36 4.61
CA ALA A 169 -7.38 -3.84 4.18
C ALA A 169 -6.25 -3.37 5.09
N ILE A 170 -6.27 -2.11 5.52
CA ILE A 170 -5.23 -1.56 6.41
C ILE A 170 -5.42 -2.05 7.84
N GLY A 171 -6.66 -2.08 8.32
CA GLY A 171 -6.99 -2.52 9.68
C GLY A 171 -6.74 -4.02 9.90
N GLY A 172 -6.90 -4.83 8.86
CA GLY A 172 -6.81 -6.29 8.93
C GLY A 172 -8.04 -6.95 9.54
N GLU A 173 -9.11 -6.20 9.78
CA GLU A 173 -10.34 -6.69 10.39
C GLU A 173 -11.57 -6.18 9.62
N PRO A 174 -12.64 -6.99 9.55
CA PRO A 174 -13.88 -6.56 8.92
C PRO A 174 -14.54 -5.43 9.71
N LEU A 175 -15.06 -4.44 9.01
CA LEU A 175 -15.75 -3.29 9.59
C LEU A 175 -17.24 -3.31 9.22
N ASP A 176 -18.11 -2.95 10.18
CA ASP A 176 -19.53 -2.76 9.87
C ASP A 176 -19.73 -1.59 8.92
N LEU A 177 -20.21 -1.87 7.72
CA LEU A 177 -20.36 -0.89 6.64
C LEU A 177 -21.31 0.26 7.03
N ALA A 178 -22.39 -0.01 7.78
CA ALA A 178 -23.37 1.00 8.14
C ALA A 178 -22.78 2.00 9.15
N ASN A 179 -22.09 1.49 10.17
CA ASN A 179 -21.37 2.31 11.14
C ASN A 179 -20.24 3.11 10.48
N PHE A 180 -19.45 2.47 9.61
CA PHE A 180 -18.39 3.13 8.86
C PHE A 180 -18.94 4.30 8.04
N ARG A 181 -19.99 4.09 7.24
CA ARG A 181 -20.62 5.14 6.44
C ARG A 181 -21.10 6.31 7.30
N ARG A 182 -21.76 6.01 8.42
CA ARG A 182 -22.23 7.04 9.36
C ARG A 182 -21.06 7.87 9.91
N LYS A 183 -19.95 7.21 10.33
CA LYS A 183 -18.74 7.86 10.83
C LYS A 183 -18.10 8.76 9.78
N MET A 184 -17.92 8.24 8.57
CA MET A 184 -17.28 8.99 7.49
C MET A 184 -18.10 10.20 7.04
N LEU A 185 -19.41 10.08 6.92
CA LEU A 185 -20.27 11.20 6.56
C LEU A 185 -20.38 12.25 7.68
N ALA A 186 -20.28 11.83 8.93
CA ALA A 186 -20.30 12.75 10.07
C ALA A 186 -18.96 13.47 10.30
N SER A 187 -17.85 13.00 9.75
CA SER A 187 -16.54 13.64 9.91
C SER A 187 -16.43 15.01 9.27
N GLY A 188 -17.22 15.27 8.22
CA GLY A 188 -17.15 16.49 7.41
C GLY A 188 -15.93 16.56 6.49
N ASP A 189 -15.20 15.44 6.32
CA ASP A 189 -13.99 15.37 5.51
C ASP A 189 -14.28 14.94 4.07
N LEU A 190 -15.55 14.63 3.75
CA LEU A 190 -15.98 14.15 2.46
C LEU A 190 -17.03 15.09 1.85
N GLU A 191 -16.85 15.42 0.58
CA GLU A 191 -17.80 16.16 -0.22
C GLU A 191 -18.45 15.22 -1.25
N ASP A 192 -19.77 15.28 -1.34
CA ASP A 192 -20.54 14.62 -2.40
C ASP A 192 -20.30 15.38 -3.71
N THR A 193 -19.78 14.70 -4.72
CA THR A 193 -19.51 15.32 -6.03
C THR A 193 -20.77 15.52 -6.88
N GLY A 194 -21.89 14.95 -6.46
CA GLY A 194 -23.11 14.88 -7.26
C GLY A 194 -23.09 13.77 -8.34
N GLU A 195 -21.96 13.11 -8.51
CA GLU A 195 -21.79 12.02 -9.46
C GLU A 195 -22.15 10.65 -8.85
N LYS A 196 -22.42 9.70 -9.73
CA LYS A 196 -22.67 8.30 -9.34
C LYS A 196 -21.82 7.37 -10.17
N MET A 197 -21.18 6.44 -9.49
CA MET A 197 -20.37 5.37 -10.10
C MET A 197 -21.14 4.04 -10.04
N ARG A 198 -21.15 3.31 -11.15
CA ARG A 198 -21.74 1.98 -11.22
C ARG A 198 -20.64 0.93 -11.23
N GLU A 199 -20.59 0.13 -10.18
CA GLU A 199 -19.68 -1.02 -10.09
C GLU A 199 -20.45 -2.29 -10.40
N GLY A 200 -20.21 -2.86 -11.57
CA GLY A 200 -20.86 -4.09 -12.03
C GLY A 200 -22.39 -3.99 -12.12
N ARG A 201 -23.10 -4.99 -11.57
CA ARG A 201 -24.57 -5.10 -11.59
C ARG A 201 -25.27 -4.38 -10.43
N GLN A 202 -24.54 -3.73 -9.55
CA GLN A 202 -25.09 -3.08 -8.36
C GLN A 202 -25.74 -1.73 -8.67
N ARG A 203 -26.54 -1.22 -7.70
CA ARG A 203 -27.11 0.13 -7.79
C ARG A 203 -25.99 1.15 -7.79
N PRO A 204 -26.07 2.20 -8.64
CA PRO A 204 -25.07 3.28 -8.67
C PRO A 204 -24.81 3.86 -7.28
N ALA A 205 -23.57 3.96 -6.89
CA ALA A 205 -23.12 4.53 -5.62
C ALA A 205 -22.74 6.00 -5.80
N THR A 206 -22.98 6.80 -4.77
CA THR A 206 -22.55 8.21 -4.74
C THR A 206 -21.02 8.28 -4.68
N VAL A 207 -20.47 9.20 -5.46
CA VAL A 207 -19.02 9.47 -5.54
C VAL A 207 -18.69 10.65 -4.64
N TYR A 208 -17.64 10.49 -3.87
CA TYR A 208 -17.12 11.48 -2.92
C TYR A 208 -15.71 11.89 -3.28
N ARG A 209 -15.30 13.06 -2.83
CA ARG A 209 -13.90 13.49 -2.77
C ARG A 209 -13.52 13.89 -1.35
N TYR A 210 -12.24 13.76 -1.02
CA TYR A 210 -11.71 14.20 0.26
C TYR A 210 -11.49 15.72 0.27
N ILE A 211 -11.94 16.38 1.34
CA ILE A 211 -11.70 17.79 1.59
C ILE A 211 -10.67 17.89 2.72
N PRO A 212 -9.42 18.30 2.42
CA PRO A 212 -8.45 18.50 3.49
C PRO A 212 -8.95 19.60 4.44
N LYS A 213 -9.01 19.29 5.73
CA LYS A 213 -9.24 20.34 6.74
C LYS A 213 -8.09 21.33 6.63
N ARG A 214 -8.42 22.62 6.50
CA ARG A 214 -7.39 23.66 6.57
C ARG A 214 -6.63 23.51 7.88
N PRO A 215 -5.28 23.57 7.89
CA PRO A 215 -4.54 23.66 9.13
C PRO A 215 -5.13 24.83 9.94
N VAL A 216 -5.44 24.57 11.20
CA VAL A 216 -5.78 25.67 12.12
C VAL A 216 -4.50 26.48 12.22
N GLU A 217 -4.48 27.68 11.64
CA GLU A 217 -3.42 28.64 11.85
C GLU A 217 -3.42 29.00 13.34
N ASN A 218 -2.38 28.56 14.04
CA ASN A 218 -2.07 29.00 15.41
C ASN A 218 -1.17 30.22 15.35
#